data_de6ba8869c28a95c0cc2cafc75fb37fd
#
_entry.id   de6ba8869c28a95c0cc2cafc75fb37fd
#
_cell.length_a   1.000
_cell.length_b   1.000
_cell.length_c   1.000
_cell.angle_alpha   90.00
_cell.angle_beta   90.00
_cell.angle_gamma   90.00
#
_symmetry.space_group_name_H-M   'P 1'
#
loop_
_entity.id
_entity.type
_entity.pdbx_description
1 polymer ?
#
loop_
_entity_poly.entity_id
_entity_poly.type
_entity_poly.pdbx_seq_one_letter_code
_entity_poly.pdbx_strand_id
1 'polypeptide(L)'
;MTELPVIHEVGQRSKGWIHSWETSAGQDGPGWRLVVFLSGCLLRCQYCHNPDTWNMYSGKEMTIDEVWDEVKHYVPMLRRGGITFTGGEPLVQASFLKSLLRRAKEHHLHTAVDTAGFLGDRVDEDMMNDIDLVLLDIKCWDPEKYLELTSKELEPTLQFARRLAEAKRPVWLRYVLVPGLTDDPRDIEGLAAFAAEVGNVERVDILPFHQLGKSKWAELGLDYKLQNVHPPSPEQVRSAIETFKGYGLNAC
;
A
#
# COMPACT_ATOMS: atom_id res chain seq x y z
N MET A 1 13.32 2.57 22.28
CA MET A 1 13.20 3.49 21.13
C MET A 1 14.44 3.22 20.27
N THR A 2 14.26 2.42 19.21
CA THR A 2 15.35 2.14 18.26
C THR A 2 15.32 3.27 17.25
N GLU A 3 16.36 4.10 17.25
CA GLU A 3 16.55 5.16 16.25
C GLU A 3 16.58 4.54 14.85
N LEU A 4 15.80 5.12 13.93
CA LEU A 4 15.85 4.74 12.51
C LEU A 4 17.23 5.16 11.96
N PRO A 5 17.91 4.31 11.18
CA PRO A 5 19.16 4.70 10.57
C PRO A 5 18.96 5.89 9.62
N VAL A 6 19.77 6.92 9.77
CA VAL A 6 19.86 8.07 8.86
C VAL A 6 20.38 7.56 7.52
N ILE A 7 19.55 7.61 6.49
CA ILE A 7 19.93 7.15 5.14
C ILE A 7 20.66 8.28 4.44
N HIS A 8 21.95 8.09 4.18
CA HIS A 8 22.79 8.99 3.40
C HIS A 8 22.52 8.86 1.88
N GLU A 9 22.76 9.95 1.19
CA GLU A 9 22.50 10.30 -0.20
C GLU A 9 22.53 9.19 -1.28
N VAL A 10 21.61 9.35 -2.22
CA VAL A 10 21.31 8.52 -3.38
C VAL A 10 22.44 8.56 -4.40
N GLY A 11 23.29 7.53 -4.40
CA GLY A 11 24.15 7.18 -5.54
C GLY A 11 23.65 5.87 -6.18
N GLN A 12 24.09 5.56 -7.39
CA GLN A 12 23.76 4.32 -8.14
C GLN A 12 24.02 3.00 -7.37
N ARG A 13 24.53 3.06 -6.16
CA ARG A 13 24.81 1.94 -5.25
C ARG A 13 23.89 1.89 -4.03
N SER A 14 22.74 2.57 -4.06
CA SER A 14 21.81 2.47 -2.94
C SER A 14 21.32 1.03 -2.81
N LYS A 15 21.30 0.54 -1.57
CA LYS A 15 20.84 -0.80 -1.22
C LYS A 15 19.51 -0.70 -0.48
N GLY A 16 18.69 -1.71 -0.65
CA GLY A 16 17.45 -1.89 0.07
C GLY A 16 17.15 -3.36 0.32
N TRP A 17 16.11 -3.60 1.07
CA TRP A 17 15.69 -4.92 1.48
C TRP A 17 14.43 -5.32 0.74
N ILE A 18 14.54 -6.35 -0.11
CA ILE A 18 13.43 -6.96 -0.85
C ILE A 18 12.98 -8.20 -0.10
N HIS A 19 11.70 -8.24 0.25
CA HIS A 19 11.11 -9.39 0.91
C HIS A 19 10.78 -10.51 -0.08
N SER A 20 10.02 -10.19 -1.12
CA SER A 20 9.55 -11.18 -2.12
C SER A 20 9.08 -10.50 -3.41
N TRP A 21 8.72 -11.34 -4.38
CA TRP A 21 8.24 -10.96 -5.70
C TRP A 21 7.00 -11.78 -6.03
N GLU A 22 6.03 -11.15 -6.67
CA GLU A 22 4.83 -11.82 -7.18
C GLU A 22 4.46 -11.26 -8.55
N THR A 23 3.67 -12.01 -9.32
CA THR A 23 3.01 -11.52 -10.52
C THR A 23 1.52 -11.40 -10.26
N SER A 24 0.93 -10.28 -10.63
CA SER A 24 -0.47 -9.97 -10.37
C SER A 24 -1.17 -9.48 -11.64
N ALA A 25 -2.49 -9.68 -11.71
CA ALA A 25 -3.32 -9.21 -12.80
C ALA A 25 -4.54 -8.44 -12.24
N GLY A 26 -4.47 -7.10 -12.30
CA GLY A 26 -5.60 -6.23 -12.03
C GLY A 26 -5.91 -5.91 -10.56
N GLN A 27 -5.26 -6.58 -9.59
CA GLN A 27 -5.44 -6.31 -8.16
C GLN A 27 -4.45 -5.26 -7.64
N ASP A 28 -3.19 -5.34 -8.09
CA ASP A 28 -2.13 -4.45 -7.64
C ASP A 28 -1.83 -3.34 -8.68
N GLY A 29 -2.86 -2.88 -9.37
CA GLY A 29 -2.83 -1.87 -10.42
C GLY A 29 -3.27 -2.43 -11.78
N PRO A 30 -3.28 -1.61 -12.84
CA PRO A 30 -3.81 -1.98 -14.15
C PRO A 30 -2.91 -2.99 -14.89
N GLY A 31 -3.53 -3.97 -15.54
CA GLY A 31 -2.86 -4.94 -16.39
C GLY A 31 -2.05 -5.99 -15.63
N TRP A 32 -1.10 -6.63 -16.33
CA TRP A 32 -0.16 -7.58 -15.74
C TRP A 32 1.00 -6.84 -15.07
N ARG A 33 1.30 -7.18 -13.83
CA ARG A 33 2.30 -6.48 -13.03
C ARG A 33 3.29 -7.43 -12.37
N LEU A 34 4.52 -6.97 -12.26
CA LEU A 34 5.44 -7.50 -11.27
C LEU A 34 5.25 -6.70 -9.97
N VAL A 35 4.97 -7.39 -8.89
CA VAL A 35 4.78 -6.80 -7.56
C VAL A 35 6.03 -7.08 -6.74
N VAL A 36 6.68 -6.02 -6.29
CA VAL A 36 7.92 -6.07 -5.51
C VAL A 36 7.60 -5.71 -4.08
N PHE A 37 7.76 -6.66 -3.17
CA PHE A 37 7.52 -6.47 -1.74
C PHE A 37 8.80 -6.01 -1.06
N LEU A 38 8.82 -4.78 -0.56
CA LEU A 38 9.90 -4.23 0.25
C LEU A 38 9.70 -4.61 1.72
N SER A 39 10.80 -4.81 2.44
CA SER A 39 10.79 -5.06 3.88
C SER A 39 10.66 -3.77 4.69
N GLY A 40 10.19 -3.91 5.92
CA GLY A 40 10.01 -2.82 6.86
C GLY A 40 8.60 -2.22 6.84
N CYS A 41 7.98 -2.13 8.01
CA CYS A 41 6.71 -1.43 8.19
C CYS A 41 6.66 -0.83 9.60
N LEU A 42 6.20 0.40 9.71
CA LEU A 42 6.01 1.08 10.99
C LEU A 42 4.58 0.92 11.54
N LEU A 43 3.64 0.47 10.71
CA LEU A 43 2.28 0.17 11.13
C LEU A 43 2.22 -1.22 11.79
N ARG A 44 1.21 -1.43 12.62
CA ARG A 44 0.93 -2.71 13.29
C ARG A 44 -0.53 -3.09 13.09
N CYS A 45 -0.96 -3.10 11.80
CA CYS A 45 -2.33 -3.39 11.45
C CYS A 45 -2.77 -4.74 12.01
N GLN A 46 -3.87 -4.78 12.76
CA GLN A 46 -4.36 -6.00 13.41
C GLN A 46 -4.73 -7.10 12.42
N TYR A 47 -5.07 -6.74 11.17
CA TYR A 47 -5.39 -7.67 10.09
C TYR A 47 -4.26 -7.86 9.07
N CYS A 48 -3.01 -7.54 9.42
CA CYS A 48 -1.90 -7.63 8.47
C CYS A 48 -1.76 -9.04 7.90
N HIS A 49 -1.71 -9.15 6.57
CA HIS A 49 -1.48 -10.43 5.89
C HIS A 49 0.01 -10.80 5.80
N ASN A 50 0.89 -9.80 5.93
CA ASN A 50 2.33 -9.95 5.77
C ASN A 50 3.09 -9.41 6.98
N PRO A 51 2.82 -9.88 8.23
CA PRO A 51 3.56 -9.43 9.41
C PRO A 51 5.05 -9.79 9.35
N ASP A 52 5.42 -10.76 8.53
CA ASP A 52 6.78 -11.15 8.19
C ASP A 52 7.58 -10.03 7.49
N THR A 53 6.91 -9.07 6.87
CA THR A 53 7.54 -7.88 6.28
C THR A 53 7.81 -6.74 7.29
N TRP A 54 7.34 -6.84 8.53
CA TRP A 54 7.49 -5.73 9.51
C TRP A 54 8.94 -5.43 9.86
N ASN A 55 9.78 -6.47 9.92
CA ASN A 55 11.20 -6.28 10.19
C ASN A 55 11.88 -5.69 8.94
N MET A 56 12.64 -4.60 9.13
CA MET A 56 13.37 -3.94 8.06
C MET A 56 14.37 -4.87 7.35
N TYR A 57 14.91 -5.84 8.06
CA TYR A 57 15.94 -6.75 7.58
C TYR A 57 15.40 -8.14 7.20
N SER A 58 14.08 -8.30 7.08
CA SER A 58 13.49 -9.50 6.50
C SER A 58 13.71 -9.52 4.99
N GLY A 59 13.98 -10.69 4.42
CA GLY A 59 14.26 -10.80 3.00
C GLY A 59 15.75 -10.64 2.64
N LYS A 60 16.04 -10.14 1.44
CA LYS A 60 17.38 -10.04 0.87
C LYS A 60 17.80 -8.59 0.68
N GLU A 61 19.00 -8.22 1.16
CA GLU A 61 19.61 -6.94 0.80
C GLU A 61 20.03 -6.98 -0.68
N MET A 62 19.60 -6.00 -1.45
CA MET A 62 19.87 -5.90 -2.89
C MET A 62 20.19 -4.45 -3.28
N THR A 63 21.10 -4.32 -4.23
CA THR A 63 21.35 -3.06 -4.95
C THR A 63 20.26 -2.82 -6.00
N ILE A 64 20.15 -1.59 -6.50
CA ILE A 64 19.22 -1.27 -7.61
C ILE A 64 19.50 -2.15 -8.84
N ASP A 65 20.77 -2.38 -9.17
CA ASP A 65 21.15 -3.18 -10.33
C ASP A 65 20.76 -4.65 -10.15
N GLU A 66 20.98 -5.24 -8.96
CA GLU A 66 20.53 -6.61 -8.67
C GLU A 66 19.00 -6.75 -8.74
N VAL A 67 18.23 -5.76 -8.23
CA VAL A 67 16.77 -5.75 -8.38
C VAL A 67 16.39 -5.68 -9.85
N TRP A 68 17.08 -4.84 -10.61
CA TRP A 68 16.78 -4.67 -12.03
C TRP A 68 17.16 -5.91 -12.86
N ASP A 69 18.19 -6.63 -12.48
CA ASP A 69 18.54 -7.91 -13.09
C ASP A 69 17.43 -8.95 -12.99
N GLU A 70 16.65 -8.93 -11.92
CA GLU A 70 15.43 -9.74 -11.80
C GLU A 70 14.28 -9.17 -12.64
N VAL A 71 14.01 -7.85 -12.54
CA VAL A 71 12.89 -7.18 -13.22
C VAL A 71 13.00 -7.30 -14.74
N LYS A 72 14.19 -7.20 -15.32
CA LYS A 72 14.40 -7.21 -16.79
C LYS A 72 13.83 -8.44 -17.47
N HIS A 73 13.77 -9.59 -16.78
CA HIS A 73 13.21 -10.82 -17.33
C HIS A 73 11.70 -10.73 -17.57
N TYR A 74 11.01 -9.84 -16.86
CA TYR A 74 9.57 -9.62 -16.94
C TYR A 74 9.18 -8.45 -17.86
N VAL A 75 10.13 -7.58 -18.25
CA VAL A 75 9.85 -6.35 -19.02
C VAL A 75 8.97 -6.60 -20.25
N PRO A 76 9.16 -7.68 -21.07
CA PRO A 76 8.30 -7.91 -22.23
C PRO A 76 6.82 -8.10 -21.85
N MET A 77 6.55 -8.73 -20.69
CA MET A 77 5.20 -8.94 -20.16
C MET A 77 4.62 -7.64 -19.55
N LEU A 78 5.47 -6.84 -18.91
CA LEU A 78 5.07 -5.65 -18.16
C LEU A 78 4.70 -4.45 -19.05
N ARG A 79 4.96 -4.49 -20.36
CA ARG A 79 4.62 -3.41 -21.30
C ARG A 79 3.12 -3.08 -21.37
N ARG A 80 2.25 -4.03 -21.03
CA ARG A 80 0.78 -3.86 -20.99
C ARG A 80 0.22 -3.73 -19.57
N GLY A 81 1.09 -3.53 -18.61
CA GLY A 81 0.75 -3.39 -17.20
C GLY A 81 1.79 -2.52 -16.53
N GLY A 82 2.72 -3.09 -15.75
CA GLY A 82 3.78 -2.33 -15.11
C GLY A 82 4.39 -3.02 -13.91
N ILE A 83 4.98 -2.21 -13.05
CA ILE A 83 5.57 -2.65 -11.80
C ILE A 83 4.87 -1.98 -10.62
N THR A 84 4.62 -2.73 -9.54
CA THR A 84 4.08 -2.22 -8.29
C THR A 84 5.08 -2.45 -7.18
N PHE A 85 5.37 -1.42 -6.43
CA PHE A 85 6.17 -1.49 -5.22
C PHE A 85 5.26 -1.44 -4.01
N THR A 86 5.34 -2.45 -3.17
CA THR A 86 4.52 -2.68 -1.98
C THR A 86 5.36 -3.32 -0.88
N GLY A 87 4.78 -4.15 -0.02
CA GLY A 87 5.48 -4.99 0.95
C GLY A 87 5.00 -4.79 2.37
N GLY A 88 5.89 -4.34 3.26
CA GLY A 88 5.50 -3.77 4.53
C GLY A 88 4.90 -2.39 4.31
N GLU A 89 5.74 -1.37 4.32
CA GLU A 89 5.43 -0.01 3.89
C GLU A 89 6.61 0.48 3.02
N PRO A 90 6.44 0.59 1.70
CA PRO A 90 7.57 0.87 0.80
C PRO A 90 8.24 2.22 1.07
N LEU A 91 7.50 3.20 1.60
CA LEU A 91 8.03 4.51 1.97
C LEU A 91 8.99 4.48 3.19
N VAL A 92 9.09 3.35 3.90
CA VAL A 92 10.16 3.16 4.89
C VAL A 92 11.52 3.20 4.20
N GLN A 93 11.61 2.72 2.96
CA GLN A 93 12.80 2.71 2.11
C GLN A 93 12.72 3.77 0.98
N ALA A 94 12.22 4.97 1.27
CA ALA A 94 11.86 5.98 0.26
C ALA A 94 12.98 6.29 -0.74
N SER A 95 14.23 6.43 -0.31
CA SER A 95 15.37 6.72 -1.21
C SER A 95 15.68 5.55 -2.16
N PHE A 96 15.56 4.31 -1.67
CA PHE A 96 15.72 3.11 -2.49
C PHE A 96 14.56 2.97 -3.48
N LEU A 97 13.32 3.16 -3.00
CA LEU A 97 12.11 3.16 -3.82
C LEU A 97 12.18 4.23 -4.92
N LYS A 98 12.61 5.46 -4.60
CA LYS A 98 12.80 6.54 -5.59
C LYS A 98 13.72 6.09 -6.74
N SER A 99 14.82 5.42 -6.42
CA SER A 99 15.76 4.91 -7.43
C SER A 99 15.16 3.79 -8.28
N LEU A 100 14.36 2.91 -7.68
CA LEU A 100 13.64 1.85 -8.41
C LEU A 100 12.58 2.42 -9.34
N LEU A 101 11.80 3.41 -8.89
CA LEU A 101 10.81 4.10 -9.70
C LEU A 101 11.46 4.77 -10.90
N ARG A 102 12.54 5.53 -10.68
CA ARG A 102 13.32 6.17 -11.75
C ARG A 102 13.80 5.16 -12.80
N ARG A 103 14.38 4.04 -12.34
CA ARG A 103 14.84 2.96 -13.24
C ARG A 103 13.67 2.36 -14.03
N ALA A 104 12.51 2.16 -13.42
CA ALA A 104 11.32 1.66 -14.12
C ALA A 104 10.85 2.65 -15.20
N LYS A 105 10.87 3.95 -14.93
CA LYS A 105 10.53 5.01 -15.91
C LYS A 105 11.52 5.06 -17.07
N GLU A 106 12.81 4.86 -16.84
CA GLU A 106 13.84 4.74 -17.91
C GLU A 106 13.53 3.60 -18.89
N HIS A 107 12.84 2.55 -18.42
CA HIS A 107 12.37 1.44 -19.26
C HIS A 107 10.92 1.55 -19.72
N HIS A 108 10.33 2.75 -19.59
CA HIS A 108 8.96 3.06 -20.01
C HIS A 108 7.89 2.15 -19.38
N LEU A 109 8.12 1.68 -18.16
CA LEU A 109 7.14 0.91 -17.40
C LEU A 109 6.20 1.85 -16.65
N HIS A 110 4.93 1.46 -16.59
CA HIS A 110 3.97 2.07 -15.68
C HIS A 110 4.30 1.67 -14.24
N THR A 111 4.36 2.65 -13.34
CA THR A 111 4.76 2.49 -11.95
C THR A 111 3.58 2.68 -11.01
N ALA A 112 3.43 1.79 -10.05
CA ALA A 112 2.48 1.97 -8.96
C ALA A 112 3.18 1.81 -7.61
N VAL A 113 2.70 2.55 -6.62
CA VAL A 113 3.13 2.43 -5.22
C VAL A 113 1.91 2.10 -4.37
N ASP A 114 1.97 0.97 -3.67
CA ASP A 114 0.95 0.51 -2.73
C ASP A 114 1.42 0.83 -1.31
N THR A 115 0.73 1.76 -0.65
CA THR A 115 1.18 2.37 0.61
C THR A 115 0.01 2.74 1.51
N ALA A 116 0.23 2.70 2.82
CA ALA A 116 -0.68 3.30 3.79
C ALA A 116 -0.58 4.83 3.84
N GLY A 117 0.36 5.45 3.12
CA GLY A 117 0.51 6.89 3.03
C GLY A 117 1.03 7.58 4.30
N PHE A 118 1.23 6.87 5.40
CA PHE A 118 1.69 7.42 6.68
C PHE A 118 3.04 8.16 6.58
N LEU A 119 3.91 7.73 5.67
CA LEU A 119 5.21 8.34 5.39
C LEU A 119 5.18 9.16 4.09
N GLY A 120 4.03 9.68 3.69
CA GLY A 120 3.86 10.45 2.46
C GLY A 120 4.71 11.70 2.37
N ASP A 121 5.15 12.27 3.50
CA ASP A 121 6.11 13.38 3.59
C ASP A 121 7.48 13.07 2.97
N ARG A 122 7.84 11.77 2.86
CA ARG A 122 9.08 11.30 2.22
C ARG A 122 9.03 11.28 0.70
N VAL A 123 7.86 11.48 0.09
CA VAL A 123 7.67 11.56 -1.36
C VAL A 123 7.94 13.00 -1.80
N ASP A 124 9.13 13.26 -2.33
CA ASP A 124 9.46 14.54 -2.95
C ASP A 124 8.87 14.69 -4.36
N GLU A 125 9.02 15.86 -4.98
CA GLU A 125 8.46 16.14 -6.32
C GLU A 125 9.00 15.21 -7.39
N ASP A 126 10.29 14.89 -7.38
CA ASP A 126 10.91 13.98 -8.34
C ASP A 126 10.31 12.58 -8.25
N MET A 127 10.21 12.06 -7.01
CA MET A 127 9.60 10.76 -6.77
C MET A 127 8.12 10.77 -7.16
N MET A 128 7.39 11.84 -6.84
CA MET A 128 5.99 12.03 -7.24
C MET A 128 5.83 11.96 -8.76
N ASN A 129 6.77 12.52 -9.53
CA ASN A 129 6.74 12.48 -10.98
C ASN A 129 7.00 11.09 -11.58
N ASP A 130 7.70 10.24 -10.86
CA ASP A 130 7.99 8.87 -11.28
C ASP A 130 6.89 7.86 -10.86
N ILE A 131 5.83 8.30 -10.17
CA ILE A 131 4.68 7.47 -9.78
C ILE A 131 3.52 7.75 -10.74
N ASP A 132 3.02 6.72 -11.43
CA ASP A 132 1.83 6.84 -12.31
C ASP A 132 0.52 6.57 -11.56
N LEU A 133 0.56 5.75 -10.51
CA LEU A 133 -0.61 5.38 -9.71
C LEU A 133 -0.22 5.14 -8.25
N VAL A 134 -1.05 5.60 -7.33
CA VAL A 134 -0.94 5.20 -5.92
C VAL A 134 -2.12 4.30 -5.54
N LEU A 135 -1.82 3.11 -5.02
CA LEU A 135 -2.77 2.27 -4.32
C LEU A 135 -2.71 2.73 -2.85
N LEU A 136 -3.69 3.52 -2.44
CA LEU A 136 -3.67 4.15 -1.11
C LEU A 136 -4.58 3.40 -0.15
N ASP A 137 -3.98 2.81 0.86
CA ASP A 137 -4.70 2.13 1.93
C ASP A 137 -5.09 3.11 3.04
N ILE A 138 -6.35 3.53 3.12
CA ILE A 138 -6.88 4.22 4.31
C ILE A 138 -7.57 3.17 5.17
N LYS A 139 -6.92 2.80 6.29
CA LYS A 139 -7.28 1.60 7.05
C LYS A 139 -8.56 1.74 7.89
N CYS A 140 -8.91 2.96 8.28
CA CYS A 140 -10.13 3.34 9.01
C CYS A 140 -10.30 4.85 8.90
N TRP A 141 -11.53 5.37 9.02
CA TRP A 141 -11.79 6.81 9.00
C TRP A 141 -11.75 7.45 10.38
N ASP A 142 -12.23 6.75 11.41
CA ASP A 142 -12.18 7.22 12.78
C ASP A 142 -10.73 7.27 13.29
N PRO A 143 -10.21 8.44 13.75
CA PRO A 143 -8.81 8.58 14.15
C PRO A 143 -8.42 7.71 15.36
N GLU A 144 -9.32 7.51 16.32
CA GLU A 144 -9.05 6.72 17.51
C GLU A 144 -8.98 5.23 17.14
N LYS A 145 -9.93 4.75 16.34
CA LYS A 145 -9.91 3.38 15.77
C LYS A 145 -8.69 3.18 14.87
N TYR A 146 -8.33 4.16 14.04
CA TYR A 146 -7.16 4.07 13.18
C TYR A 146 -5.88 3.89 14.01
N LEU A 147 -5.73 4.66 15.09
CA LEU A 147 -4.59 4.53 16.01
C LEU A 147 -4.56 3.16 16.69
N GLU A 148 -5.70 2.67 17.16
CA GLU A 148 -5.81 1.33 17.75
C GLU A 148 -5.49 0.22 16.74
N LEU A 149 -6.00 0.36 15.51
CA LEU A 149 -5.85 -0.61 14.44
C LEU A 149 -4.42 -0.71 13.91
N THR A 150 -3.73 0.45 13.78
CA THR A 150 -2.46 0.55 13.04
C THR A 150 -1.27 0.92 13.91
N SER A 151 -1.50 1.41 15.13
CA SER A 151 -0.51 2.06 16.02
C SER A 151 0.10 3.34 15.44
N LYS A 152 -0.61 4.01 14.52
CA LYS A 152 -0.23 5.27 13.89
C LYS A 152 -1.41 6.22 13.79
N GLU A 153 -1.12 7.52 13.67
CA GLU A 153 -2.13 8.54 13.45
C GLU A 153 -2.64 8.52 12.02
N LEU A 154 -3.91 8.87 11.81
CA LEU A 154 -4.57 8.92 10.50
C LEU A 154 -4.13 10.14 9.67
N GLU A 155 -3.95 11.30 10.32
CA GLU A 155 -3.77 12.58 9.63
C GLU A 155 -2.62 12.61 8.61
N PRO A 156 -1.43 12.01 8.84
CA PRO A 156 -0.38 11.95 7.82
C PRO A 156 -0.84 11.26 6.52
N THR A 157 -1.66 10.20 6.61
CA THR A 157 -2.25 9.53 5.44
C THR A 157 -3.20 10.44 4.67
N LEU A 158 -4.07 11.19 5.39
CA LEU A 158 -5.00 12.14 4.76
C LEU A 158 -4.26 13.32 4.11
N GLN A 159 -3.21 13.82 4.73
CA GLN A 159 -2.34 14.84 4.14
C GLN A 159 -1.68 14.35 2.86
N PHE A 160 -1.21 13.11 2.84
CA PHE A 160 -0.65 12.53 1.63
C PHE A 160 -1.70 12.39 0.52
N ALA A 161 -2.92 11.96 0.84
CA ALA A 161 -4.03 11.91 -0.12
C ALA A 161 -4.32 13.27 -0.75
N ARG A 162 -4.35 14.36 0.05
CA ARG A 162 -4.53 15.74 -0.46
C ARG A 162 -3.37 16.16 -1.37
N ARG A 163 -2.11 15.86 -1.00
CA ARG A 163 -0.94 16.13 -1.84
C ARG A 163 -0.97 15.38 -3.17
N LEU A 164 -1.47 14.14 -3.18
CA LEU A 164 -1.67 13.38 -4.42
C LEU A 164 -2.72 14.05 -5.32
N ALA A 165 -3.78 14.60 -4.73
CA ALA A 165 -4.80 15.33 -5.47
C ALA A 165 -4.25 16.65 -6.07
N GLU A 166 -3.49 17.43 -5.29
CA GLU A 166 -2.81 18.64 -5.77
C GLU A 166 -1.85 18.33 -6.93
N ALA A 167 -1.11 17.23 -6.82
CA ALA A 167 -0.20 16.74 -7.86
C ALA A 167 -0.93 16.05 -9.03
N LYS A 168 -2.26 15.92 -8.98
CA LYS A 168 -3.11 15.21 -9.97
C LYS A 168 -2.63 13.77 -10.22
N ARG A 169 -2.18 13.09 -9.17
CA ARG A 169 -1.79 11.69 -9.26
C ARG A 169 -3.01 10.80 -9.08
N PRO A 170 -3.27 9.85 -9.98
CA PRO A 170 -4.35 8.88 -9.85
C PRO A 170 -4.22 8.07 -8.56
N VAL A 171 -5.34 7.83 -7.90
CA VAL A 171 -5.42 7.02 -6.69
C VAL A 171 -6.45 5.90 -6.88
N TRP A 172 -6.06 4.67 -6.56
CA TRP A 172 -6.99 3.61 -6.23
C TRP A 172 -7.03 3.49 -4.71
N LEU A 173 -8.15 3.85 -4.13
CA LEU A 173 -8.37 3.74 -2.69
C LEU A 173 -8.65 2.29 -2.32
N ARG A 174 -7.93 1.76 -1.32
CA ARG A 174 -8.10 0.40 -0.83
C ARG A 174 -8.64 0.43 0.60
N TYR A 175 -9.70 -0.33 0.83
CA TYR A 175 -10.33 -0.43 2.14
C TYR A 175 -10.60 -1.87 2.53
N VAL A 176 -9.95 -2.35 3.58
CA VAL A 176 -10.17 -3.72 4.10
C VAL A 176 -11.39 -3.71 5.02
N LEU A 177 -12.44 -4.42 4.62
CA LEU A 177 -13.67 -4.55 5.37
C LEU A 177 -13.58 -5.71 6.37
N VAL A 178 -13.44 -5.38 7.66
CA VAL A 178 -13.32 -6.34 8.77
C VAL A 178 -14.54 -6.22 9.68
N PRO A 179 -15.40 -7.25 9.81
CA PRO A 179 -16.57 -7.21 10.68
C PRO A 179 -16.21 -6.89 12.14
N GLY A 180 -16.91 -5.91 12.71
CA GLY A 180 -16.71 -5.43 14.06
C GLY A 180 -15.47 -4.54 14.26
N LEU A 181 -14.73 -4.21 13.20
CA LEU A 181 -13.54 -3.38 13.30
C LEU A 181 -13.58 -2.18 12.33
N THR A 182 -13.81 -2.45 11.03
CA THR A 182 -13.83 -1.42 9.98
C THR A 182 -15.16 -1.36 9.23
N ASP A 183 -16.21 -2.02 9.70
CA ASP A 183 -17.52 -2.12 9.05
C ASP A 183 -18.57 -1.13 9.63
N ASP A 184 -18.15 -0.16 10.46
CA ASP A 184 -19.05 0.90 10.93
C ASP A 184 -19.51 1.76 9.74
N PRO A 185 -20.83 1.84 9.47
CA PRO A 185 -21.33 2.63 8.35
C PRO A 185 -20.90 4.11 8.36
N ARG A 186 -20.74 4.71 9.56
CA ARG A 186 -20.31 6.12 9.68
C ARG A 186 -18.84 6.30 9.25
N ASP A 187 -17.98 5.31 9.54
CA ASP A 187 -16.59 5.34 9.11
C ASP A 187 -16.49 5.21 7.59
N ILE A 188 -17.27 4.28 7.02
CA ILE A 188 -17.32 4.08 5.56
C ILE A 188 -17.86 5.34 4.86
N GLU A 189 -18.93 5.94 5.42
CA GLU A 189 -19.53 7.17 4.87
C GLU A 189 -18.56 8.35 4.94
N GLY A 190 -17.87 8.54 6.08
CA GLY A 190 -16.87 9.60 6.26
C GLY A 190 -15.70 9.45 5.27
N LEU A 191 -15.21 8.22 5.07
CA LEU A 191 -14.15 7.93 4.10
C LEU A 191 -14.64 8.17 2.66
N ALA A 192 -15.88 7.79 2.33
CA ALA A 192 -16.45 8.00 1.00
C ALA A 192 -16.61 9.49 0.69
N ALA A 193 -17.07 10.30 1.66
CA ALA A 193 -17.14 11.74 1.53
C ALA A 193 -15.77 12.38 1.27
N PHE A 194 -14.76 12.00 2.05
CA PHE A 194 -13.38 12.46 1.87
C PHE A 194 -12.80 12.04 0.50
N ALA A 195 -13.00 10.80 0.09
CA ALA A 195 -12.52 10.30 -1.20
C ALA A 195 -13.15 11.05 -2.40
N ALA A 196 -14.43 11.43 -2.27
CA ALA A 196 -15.12 12.27 -3.27
C ALA A 196 -14.59 13.72 -3.26
N GLU A 197 -14.30 14.27 -2.08
CA GLU A 197 -13.78 15.65 -1.92
C GLU A 197 -12.41 15.82 -2.59
N VAL A 198 -11.47 14.89 -2.39
CA VAL A 198 -10.11 15.00 -2.97
C VAL A 198 -10.10 14.88 -4.50
N GLY A 199 -11.06 14.18 -5.10
CA GLY A 199 -11.38 14.24 -6.53
C GLY A 199 -10.40 13.54 -7.49
N ASN A 200 -9.37 12.86 -7.00
CA ASN A 200 -8.39 12.11 -7.80
C ASN A 200 -8.48 10.58 -7.61
N VAL A 201 -9.52 10.11 -6.92
CA VAL A 201 -9.77 8.69 -6.72
C VAL A 201 -10.48 8.12 -7.95
N GLU A 202 -9.77 7.31 -8.73
CA GLU A 202 -10.31 6.68 -9.94
C GLU A 202 -11.07 5.38 -9.65
N ARG A 203 -10.72 4.73 -8.54
CA ARG A 203 -11.29 3.44 -8.14
C ARG A 203 -11.24 3.28 -6.63
N VAL A 204 -12.25 2.61 -6.07
CA VAL A 204 -12.27 2.16 -4.68
C VAL A 204 -12.38 0.65 -4.65
N ASP A 205 -11.39 -0.01 -4.08
CA ASP A 205 -11.37 -1.46 -3.87
C ASP A 205 -11.81 -1.78 -2.43
N ILE A 206 -13.00 -2.36 -2.28
CA ILE A 206 -13.44 -2.93 -1.00
C ILE A 206 -12.90 -4.34 -0.91
N LEU A 207 -11.94 -4.54 0.00
CA LEU A 207 -11.23 -5.80 0.18
C LEU A 207 -11.85 -6.58 1.34
N PRO A 208 -12.60 -7.66 1.08
CA PRO A 208 -13.15 -8.48 2.16
C PRO A 208 -12.04 -9.10 3.01
N PHE A 209 -12.10 -8.90 4.32
CA PHE A 209 -11.18 -9.55 5.25
C PHE A 209 -11.19 -11.08 5.08
N HIS A 210 -10.03 -11.70 5.20
CA HIS A 210 -9.86 -13.15 5.22
C HIS A 210 -8.69 -13.58 6.12
N GLN A 211 -8.65 -14.85 6.49
CA GLN A 211 -7.72 -15.41 7.49
C GLN A 211 -6.39 -15.94 6.89
N LEU A 212 -6.06 -15.65 5.62
CA LEU A 212 -4.89 -16.24 4.94
C LEU A 212 -3.55 -15.86 5.59
N GLY A 213 -3.46 -14.72 6.26
CA GLY A 213 -2.26 -14.29 6.98
C GLY A 213 -2.04 -14.97 8.34
N LYS A 214 -3.03 -15.71 8.88
CA LYS A 214 -3.02 -16.24 10.26
C LYS A 214 -1.80 -17.12 10.56
N SER A 215 -1.37 -17.97 9.62
CA SER A 215 -0.21 -18.84 9.81
C SER A 215 1.08 -18.05 10.06
N LYS A 216 1.27 -16.93 9.34
CA LYS A 216 2.45 -16.07 9.50
C LYS A 216 2.53 -15.44 10.90
N TRP A 217 1.39 -15.06 11.50
CA TRP A 217 1.35 -14.56 12.88
C TRP A 217 1.81 -15.63 13.86
N ALA A 218 1.34 -16.87 13.71
CA ALA A 218 1.73 -17.99 14.54
C ALA A 218 3.23 -18.34 14.38
N GLU A 219 3.75 -18.36 13.17
CA GLU A 219 5.15 -18.60 12.85
C GLU A 219 6.08 -17.55 13.50
N LEU A 220 5.61 -16.31 13.59
CA LEU A 220 6.33 -15.21 14.24
C LEU A 220 6.12 -15.15 15.76
N GLY A 221 5.31 -16.03 16.33
CA GLY A 221 4.96 -16.01 17.76
C GLY A 221 4.14 -14.78 18.19
N LEU A 222 3.42 -14.17 17.25
CA LEU A 222 2.61 -12.98 17.47
C LEU A 222 1.18 -13.35 17.82
N ASP A 223 0.58 -12.58 18.74
CA ASP A 223 -0.85 -12.74 19.08
C ASP A 223 -1.73 -12.16 17.96
N TYR A 224 -2.51 -13.05 17.31
CA TYR A 224 -3.44 -12.65 16.27
C TYR A 224 -4.83 -12.37 16.83
N LYS A 225 -5.11 -11.11 17.14
CA LYS A 225 -6.36 -10.68 17.79
C LYS A 225 -7.62 -11.06 16.99
N LEU A 226 -7.52 -11.20 15.67
CA LEU A 226 -8.65 -11.46 14.78
C LEU A 226 -8.88 -12.96 14.49
N GLN A 227 -8.28 -13.86 15.26
CA GLN A 227 -8.35 -15.30 15.01
C GLN A 227 -9.78 -15.89 14.94
N ASN A 228 -10.77 -15.23 15.57
CA ASN A 228 -12.16 -15.64 15.59
C ASN A 228 -13.08 -14.74 14.77
N VAL A 229 -12.53 -13.77 14.03
CA VAL A 229 -13.30 -12.88 13.17
C VAL A 229 -13.55 -13.58 11.83
N HIS A 230 -14.82 -13.71 11.44
CA HIS A 230 -15.19 -14.28 10.15
C HIS A 230 -15.08 -13.23 9.03
N PRO A 231 -14.89 -13.67 7.77
CA PRO A 231 -15.03 -12.77 6.63
C PRO A 231 -16.38 -12.05 6.61
N PRO A 232 -16.46 -10.82 6.05
CA PRO A 232 -17.73 -10.12 5.90
C PRO A 232 -18.67 -10.90 4.97
N SER A 233 -19.97 -10.79 5.23
CA SER A 233 -20.96 -11.36 4.34
C SER A 233 -21.00 -10.61 2.99
N PRO A 234 -21.50 -11.26 1.92
CA PRO A 234 -21.69 -10.57 0.64
C PRO A 234 -22.58 -9.32 0.75
N GLU A 235 -23.52 -9.30 1.70
CA GLU A 235 -24.39 -8.15 1.99
C GLU A 235 -23.60 -6.99 2.58
N GLN A 236 -22.71 -7.26 3.55
CA GLN A 236 -21.85 -6.22 4.15
C GLN A 236 -20.92 -5.62 3.08
N VAL A 237 -20.33 -6.45 2.22
CA VAL A 237 -19.47 -5.97 1.11
C VAL A 237 -20.28 -5.10 0.15
N ARG A 238 -21.46 -5.56 -0.28
CA ARG A 238 -22.33 -4.76 -1.16
C ARG A 238 -22.73 -3.44 -0.54
N SER A 239 -23.10 -3.44 0.74
CA SER A 239 -23.47 -2.21 1.46
C SER A 239 -22.32 -1.19 1.48
N ALA A 240 -21.10 -1.64 1.74
CA ALA A 240 -19.92 -0.77 1.70
C ALA A 240 -19.69 -0.20 0.29
N ILE A 241 -19.75 -1.04 -0.75
CA ILE A 241 -19.63 -0.62 -2.16
C ILE A 241 -20.69 0.42 -2.52
N GLU A 242 -21.97 0.18 -2.16
CA GLU A 242 -23.06 1.10 -2.46
C GLU A 242 -22.91 2.45 -1.73
N THR A 243 -22.34 2.47 -0.54
CA THR A 243 -22.01 3.73 0.15
C THR A 243 -21.04 4.57 -0.68
N PHE A 244 -19.90 4.00 -1.12
CA PHE A 244 -18.95 4.74 -1.97
C PHE A 244 -19.58 5.18 -3.30
N LYS A 245 -20.38 4.33 -3.94
CA LYS A 245 -21.11 4.68 -5.18
C LYS A 245 -22.10 5.83 -4.97
N GLY A 246 -22.73 5.91 -3.79
CA GLY A 246 -23.61 7.02 -3.41
C GLY A 246 -22.92 8.39 -3.43
N TYR A 247 -21.61 8.42 -3.24
CA TYR A 247 -20.75 9.60 -3.36
C TYR A 247 -20.16 9.82 -4.77
N GLY A 248 -20.61 9.04 -5.77
CA GLY A 248 -20.17 9.16 -7.17
C GLY A 248 -18.85 8.47 -7.47
N LEU A 249 -18.34 7.64 -6.56
CA LEU A 249 -17.06 6.91 -6.71
C LEU A 249 -17.25 5.58 -7.44
N ASN A 250 -16.24 5.17 -8.22
CA ASN A 250 -16.19 3.88 -8.89
C ASN A 250 -15.71 2.79 -7.91
N ALA A 251 -16.63 2.22 -7.14
CA ALA A 251 -16.34 1.20 -6.13
C ALA A 251 -16.67 -0.22 -6.61
N CYS A 252 -15.85 -1.21 -6.25
CA CYS A 252 -16.00 -2.63 -6.55
C CYS A 252 -15.52 -3.54 -5.40
#